data_59c77971858e7bd5bead37311da7c026
#
_entry.id   59c77971858e7bd5bead37311da7c026
#
_cell.length_a   1.000
_cell.length_b   1.000
_cell.length_c   1.000
_cell.angle_alpha   90.00
_cell.angle_beta   90.00
_cell.angle_gamma   90.00
#
_symmetry.space_group_name_H-M   'P 1'
#
loop_
_entity.id
_entity.type
_entity.pdbx_description
1 polymer ?
#
loop_
_entity_poly.entity_id
_entity_poly.type
_entity_poly.pdbx_seq_one_letter_code
_entity_poly.pdbx_strand_id
1 'polypeptide(L)' 'SQGISEGIEDFAALTENLLKESRLGDLQRAVKDEAFRSQLFEEYNIKSR' A
#
# COMPACT_ATOMS: atom_id res chain seq x y z
N SER A 1 2.52 -15.03 -10.81
CA SER A 1 3.48 -14.00 -10.92
C SER A 1 4.36 -13.96 -9.72
N GLN A 2 5.47 -13.42 -9.87
CA GLN A 2 6.39 -13.46 -8.91
C GLN A 2 6.97 -12.19 -8.70
N GLY A 3 7.61 -11.86 -7.65
CA GLY A 3 8.41 -10.69 -7.39
C GLY A 3 7.72 -9.39 -7.71
N ILE A 4 8.04 -8.81 -8.83
CA ILE A 4 7.55 -7.51 -9.19
C ILE A 4 6.04 -7.44 -9.22
N SER A 5 5.43 -8.44 -9.79
CA SER A 5 3.99 -8.46 -9.87
C SER A 5 3.36 -8.45 -8.49
N GLU A 6 3.93 -9.20 -7.59
CA GLU A 6 3.40 -9.26 -6.24
C GLU A 6 3.47 -7.90 -5.57
N GLY A 7 4.59 -7.22 -5.73
CA GLY A 7 4.73 -5.91 -5.14
C GLY A 7 3.72 -4.91 -5.67
N ILE A 8 3.48 -4.97 -6.96
CA ILE A 8 2.52 -4.08 -7.58
C ILE A 8 1.11 -4.38 -7.07
N GLU A 9 0.78 -5.65 -6.96
CA GLU A 9 -0.55 -6.04 -6.51
C GLU A 9 -0.79 -5.61 -5.08
N ASP A 10 0.23 -5.72 -4.25
CA ASP A 10 0.11 -5.31 -2.86
C ASP A 10 -0.14 -3.82 -2.75
N PHE A 11 0.63 -3.04 -3.50
CA PHE A 11 0.46 -1.60 -3.46
C PHE A 11 -0.87 -1.20 -4.07
N ALA A 12 -1.33 -1.91 -5.07
CA ALA A 12 -2.63 -1.61 -5.66
C ALA A 12 -3.74 -1.85 -4.64
N ALA A 13 -3.63 -2.92 -3.86
CA ALA A 13 -4.62 -3.19 -2.83
C ALA A 13 -4.60 -2.09 -1.77
N LEU A 14 -3.42 -1.65 -1.38
CA LEU A 14 -3.32 -0.57 -0.41
C LEU A 14 -3.94 0.71 -0.96
N THR A 15 -3.66 1.00 -2.23
CA THR A 15 -4.20 2.19 -2.87
C THR A 15 -5.73 2.16 -2.86
N GLU A 16 -6.30 1.02 -3.19
CA GLU A 16 -7.74 0.89 -3.18
C GLU A 16 -8.32 1.14 -1.81
N ASN A 17 -7.70 0.59 -0.79
CA ASN A 17 -8.19 0.79 0.57
C ASN A 17 -8.13 2.26 0.97
N LEU A 18 -7.04 2.91 0.64
CA LEU A 18 -6.90 4.32 1.00
C LEU A 18 -7.91 5.19 0.26
N LEU A 19 -8.19 4.85 -0.98
CA LEU A 19 -9.17 5.61 -1.74
C LEU A 19 -10.57 5.39 -1.18
N LYS A 20 -10.88 4.17 -0.81
CA LYS A 20 -12.19 3.88 -0.25
C LYS A 20 -12.43 4.65 1.02
N GLU A 21 -11.38 4.88 1.78
CA GLU A 21 -11.51 5.58 3.05
C GLU A 21 -11.19 7.06 2.95
N SER A 22 -11.05 7.56 1.74
CA SER A 22 -10.77 8.97 1.50
C SER A 22 -9.48 9.41 2.17
N ARG A 23 -8.48 8.56 2.14
CA ARG A 23 -7.19 8.85 2.75
C ARG A 23 -6.16 9.21 1.68
N LEU A 24 -6.51 10.16 0.84
CA LEU A 24 -5.60 10.55 -0.25
C LEU A 24 -4.29 11.11 0.27
N GLY A 25 -4.34 11.85 1.36
CA GLY A 25 -3.11 12.38 1.94
C GLY A 25 -2.17 11.29 2.35
N ASP A 26 -2.72 10.23 2.93
CA ASP A 26 -1.88 9.10 3.33
C ASP A 26 -1.34 8.38 2.11
N LEU A 27 -2.12 8.28 1.06
CA LEU A 27 -1.65 7.65 -0.16
C LEU A 27 -0.48 8.43 -0.74
N GLN A 28 -0.60 9.75 -0.79
CA GLN A 28 0.47 10.56 -1.31
C GLN A 28 1.74 10.40 -0.50
N ARG A 29 1.60 10.31 0.81
CA ARG A 29 2.75 10.12 1.65
C ARG A 29 3.35 8.74 1.45
N ALA A 30 2.52 7.73 1.31
CA ALA A 30 3.00 6.37 1.14
C ALA A 30 3.83 6.21 -0.13
N VAL A 31 3.52 6.99 -1.15
CA VAL A 31 4.27 6.93 -2.39
C VAL A 31 5.69 7.40 -2.19
N LYS A 32 5.90 8.34 -1.29
CA LYS A 32 7.21 8.92 -1.08
C LYS A 32 7.95 8.35 0.12
N ASP A 33 7.22 7.84 1.10
CA ASP A 33 7.81 7.42 2.36
C ASP A 33 7.66 5.92 2.51
N GLU A 34 8.73 5.22 2.32
CA GLU A 34 8.71 3.76 2.35
C GLU A 34 8.34 3.24 3.74
N ALA A 35 8.84 3.87 4.77
CA ALA A 35 8.54 3.42 6.13
C ALA A 35 7.05 3.58 6.43
N PHE A 36 6.48 4.70 6.02
CA PHE A 36 5.06 4.93 6.23
C PHE A 36 4.23 3.91 5.44
N ARG A 37 4.67 3.62 4.24
CA ARG A 37 3.98 2.63 3.41
C ARG A 37 3.98 1.27 4.06
N SER A 38 5.11 0.88 4.66
CA SER A 38 5.17 -0.39 5.36
C SER A 38 4.19 -0.44 6.52
N GLN A 39 4.07 0.66 7.23
CA GLN A 39 3.12 0.72 8.32
C GLN A 39 1.69 0.54 7.82
N LEU A 40 1.38 1.12 6.68
CA LEU A 40 0.04 0.97 6.12
C LEU A 40 -0.22 -0.46 5.69
N PHE A 41 0.78 -1.11 5.13
CA PHE A 41 0.62 -2.51 4.76
C PHE A 41 0.25 -3.34 5.99
N GLU A 42 0.87 -3.06 7.11
CA GLU A 42 0.56 -3.77 8.33
C GLU A 42 -0.82 -3.40 8.86
N GLU A 43 -1.17 -2.13 8.75
CA GLU A 43 -2.45 -1.67 9.22
C GLU A 43 -3.60 -2.38 8.50
N TYR A 44 -3.46 -2.58 7.20
CA TYR A 44 -4.48 -3.25 6.41
C TYR A 44 -4.23 -4.75 6.26
N ASN A 45 -3.21 -5.24 6.95
CA ASN A 45 -2.90 -6.67 6.92
C ASN A 45 -2.61 -7.17 5.51
N ILE A 46 -1.92 -6.37 4.73
CA ILE A 46 -1.51 -6.73 3.38
C ILE A 46 -0.09 -7.24 3.45
N LYS A 47 0.14 -8.49 3.04
CA LYS A 47 1.46 -9.07 3.11
C LYS A 47 2.02 -9.27 1.76
N SER A 48 3.25 -8.91 1.59
CA SER A 48 3.95 -9.16 0.40
C SER A 48 4.41 -10.52 0.34
N ARG A 49 4.42 -11.36 0.51
CA ARG A 49 4.81 -12.58 0.45
C ARG A 49 5.14 -13.14 0.24
#